data_9343651d7cdbda50d3e71b6021002274
#
_entry.id   9343651d7cdbda50d3e71b6021002274
#
_cell.length_a   1.000
_cell.length_b   1.000
_cell.length_c   1.000
_cell.angle_alpha   90.00
_cell.angle_beta   90.00
_cell.angle_gamma   90.00
#
_symmetry.space_group_name_H-M   'P 1'
#
loop_
_entity.id
_entity.type
_entity.pdbx_description
1 polymer ?
#
loop_
_entity_poly.entity_id
_entity_poly.type
_entity_poly.pdbx_seq_one_letter_code
_entity_poly.pdbx_strand_id
1 'polypeptide(L)'
;ERGHFRGFWTLPGGYMDHDEHPSTGCVRETLEEIGLEITLESHEPVVTQKIFTDDGISFVSFTYRSTWNGDLSQLKLQTEEIAEVKWFSKDEAYKVAVSYFDIEALKTL
;
A
#
# COMPACT_ATOMS: atom_id res chain seq x y z
N GLU A 1 8.47 10.26 -1.30
CA GLU A 1 8.20 9.54 -0.08
C GLU A 1 7.37 10.31 0.88
N ARG A 2 6.75 9.61 1.78
CA ARG A 2 5.75 10.19 2.64
C ARG A 2 6.06 10.06 4.11
N GLY A 3 6.01 11.19 4.79
CA GLY A 3 5.95 11.25 6.24
C GLY A 3 6.93 10.35 6.96
N HIS A 4 6.40 9.56 7.84
CA HIS A 4 7.19 8.74 8.77
C HIS A 4 7.93 7.56 8.14
N PHE A 5 7.60 7.21 6.88
CA PHE A 5 8.18 6.03 6.22
C PHE A 5 9.12 6.38 5.08
N ARG A 6 9.59 7.61 5.08
CA ARG A 6 10.55 8.08 4.10
C ARG A 6 11.81 7.23 4.12
N GLY A 7 12.22 6.73 2.94
CA GLY A 7 13.41 5.89 2.82
C GLY A 7 13.20 4.43 3.21
N PHE A 8 11.98 4.02 3.53
CA PHE A 8 11.67 2.65 3.90
C PHE A 8 10.73 1.98 2.88
N TRP A 9 10.75 0.65 2.89
CA TRP A 9 9.81 -0.13 2.08
C TRP A 9 8.42 -0.11 2.72
N THR A 10 7.41 0.07 1.90
CA THR A 10 6.01 0.04 2.34
C THR A 10 5.13 -0.49 1.21
N LEU A 11 3.94 -0.98 1.57
CA LEU A 11 2.94 -1.37 0.58
C LEU A 11 2.45 -0.13 -0.18
N PRO A 12 2.07 -0.30 -1.46
CA PRO A 12 1.49 0.82 -2.20
C PRO A 12 0.16 1.24 -1.58
N GLY A 13 -0.13 2.52 -1.60
CA GLY A 13 -1.36 3.06 -1.05
C GLY A 13 -1.26 4.55 -0.82
N GLY A 14 -2.33 5.11 -0.29
CA GLY A 14 -2.40 6.54 0.00
C GLY A 14 -3.70 6.86 0.71
N TYR A 15 -4.01 8.14 0.78
CA TYR A 15 -5.23 8.62 1.42
C TYR A 15 -6.39 8.58 0.44
N MET A 16 -7.53 8.06 0.89
CA MET A 16 -8.73 8.09 0.05
C MET A 16 -9.36 9.48 0.06
N ASP A 17 -10.07 9.81 -1.01
CA ASP A 17 -10.89 11.02 -1.05
C ASP A 17 -12.15 10.80 -0.19
N HIS A 18 -12.69 11.87 0.37
CA HIS A 18 -13.77 11.75 1.34
C HIS A 18 -15.08 11.18 0.76
N ASP A 19 -15.25 11.25 -0.54
CA ASP A 19 -16.47 10.79 -1.23
C ASP A 19 -16.27 9.48 -1.99
N GLU A 20 -15.17 8.78 -1.78
CA GLU A 20 -14.93 7.50 -2.44
C GLU A 20 -14.93 6.33 -1.45
N HIS A 21 -15.32 5.14 -1.94
CA HIS A 21 -15.20 3.92 -1.15
C HIS A 21 -13.72 3.55 -1.00
N PRO A 22 -13.29 2.99 0.15
CA PRO A 22 -11.89 2.61 0.35
C PRO A 22 -11.31 1.72 -0.75
N SER A 23 -12.10 0.78 -1.29
CA SER A 23 -11.63 -0.09 -2.38
C SER A 23 -11.34 0.72 -3.66
N THR A 24 -12.16 1.70 -3.97
CA THR A 24 -11.96 2.59 -5.12
C THR A 24 -10.69 3.43 -4.93
N GLY A 25 -10.51 3.95 -3.72
CA GLY A 25 -9.31 4.72 -3.37
C GLY A 25 -8.03 3.89 -3.51
N CYS A 26 -8.07 2.64 -3.11
CA CYS A 26 -6.93 1.73 -3.23
C CYS A 26 -6.52 1.55 -4.70
N VAL A 27 -7.48 1.31 -5.59
CA VAL A 27 -7.22 1.15 -7.02
C VAL A 27 -6.66 2.44 -7.62
N ARG A 28 -7.27 3.56 -7.29
CA ARG A 28 -6.84 4.88 -7.78
C ARG A 28 -5.41 5.21 -7.33
N GLU A 29 -5.13 5.07 -6.04
CA GLU A 29 -3.81 5.38 -5.49
C GLU A 29 -2.72 4.49 -6.07
N THR A 30 -3.01 3.20 -6.27
CA THR A 30 -2.05 2.29 -6.87
C THR A 30 -1.70 2.70 -8.30
N LEU A 31 -2.71 3.12 -9.07
CA LEU A 31 -2.49 3.59 -10.43
C LEU A 31 -1.67 4.89 -10.43
N GLU A 32 -2.00 5.83 -9.55
CA GLU A 32 -1.28 7.10 -9.46
C GLU A 32 0.16 6.93 -9.03
N GLU A 33 0.42 6.07 -8.05
CA GLU A 33 1.77 5.93 -7.48
C GLU A 33 2.72 5.14 -8.35
N ILE A 34 2.28 4.01 -8.90
CA ILE A 34 3.17 3.10 -9.61
C ILE A 34 2.71 2.77 -11.03
N GLY A 35 1.61 3.37 -11.48
CA GLY A 35 1.10 3.14 -12.83
C GLY A 35 0.50 1.77 -13.04
N LEU A 36 0.10 1.09 -11.96
CA LEU A 36 -0.45 -0.25 -12.04
C LEU A 36 -1.97 -0.23 -11.94
N GLU A 37 -2.63 -0.71 -12.97
CA GLU A 37 -4.08 -0.85 -12.97
C GLU A 37 -4.43 -2.22 -12.42
N ILE A 38 -5.07 -2.25 -11.26
CA ILE A 38 -5.39 -3.49 -10.55
C ILE A 38 -6.89 -3.71 -10.44
N THR A 39 -7.26 -4.98 -10.28
CA THR A 39 -8.60 -5.39 -9.92
C THR A 39 -8.53 -6.11 -8.58
N LEU A 40 -9.29 -5.66 -7.61
CA LEU A 40 -9.29 -6.25 -6.28
C LEU A 40 -10.08 -7.56 -6.28
N GLU A 41 -9.64 -8.52 -5.46
CA GLU A 41 -10.35 -9.79 -5.29
C GLU A 41 -11.71 -9.58 -4.64
N SER A 42 -11.85 -8.55 -3.78
CA SER A 42 -13.10 -8.24 -3.11
C SER A 42 -13.14 -6.74 -2.77
N HIS A 43 -14.32 -6.18 -2.68
CA HIS A 43 -14.52 -4.82 -2.16
C HIS A 43 -14.38 -4.74 -0.65
N GLU A 44 -14.32 -5.90 0.01
CA GLU A 44 -14.08 -5.95 1.44
C GLU A 44 -12.58 -6.07 1.70
N PRO A 45 -12.03 -5.30 2.66
CA PRO A 45 -10.60 -5.36 2.96
C PRO A 45 -10.23 -6.69 3.63
N VAL A 46 -8.99 -7.14 3.41
CA VAL A 46 -8.47 -8.33 4.11
C VAL A 46 -8.06 -7.98 5.53
N VAL A 47 -7.73 -6.71 5.79
CA VAL A 47 -7.45 -6.23 7.15
C VAL A 47 -7.86 -4.76 7.25
N THR A 48 -8.41 -4.41 8.41
CA THR A 48 -8.74 -3.02 8.76
C THR A 48 -8.06 -2.71 10.07
N GLN A 49 -7.32 -1.60 10.13
CA GLN A 49 -6.54 -1.25 11.29
C GLN A 49 -6.73 0.21 11.65
N LYS A 50 -6.78 0.51 12.94
CA LYS A 50 -6.69 1.88 13.41
C LYS A 50 -5.22 2.19 13.69
N ILE A 51 -4.74 3.28 13.11
CA ILE A 51 -3.34 3.69 13.21
C ILE A 51 -3.25 4.96 14.03
N PHE A 52 -2.35 4.94 15.03
CA PHE A 52 -2.06 6.09 15.87
C PHE A 52 -0.66 6.58 15.53
N THR A 53 -0.51 7.88 15.35
CA THR A 53 0.78 8.49 15.09
C THR A 53 1.25 9.29 16.29
N ASP A 54 2.55 9.56 16.36
CA ASP A 54 3.16 10.25 17.50
C ASP A 54 2.67 11.71 17.65
N ASP A 55 2.19 12.29 16.57
CA ASP A 55 1.67 13.66 16.55
C ASP A 55 0.20 13.76 16.99
N GLY A 56 -0.39 12.66 17.46
CA GLY A 56 -1.76 12.63 17.96
C GLY A 56 -2.82 12.45 16.88
N ILE A 57 -2.43 12.30 15.64
CA ILE A 57 -3.37 12.01 14.55
C ILE A 57 -3.67 10.53 14.53
N SER A 58 -4.93 10.17 14.29
CA SER A 58 -5.31 8.78 14.07
C SER A 58 -6.10 8.64 12.79
N PHE A 59 -5.92 7.51 12.11
CA PHE A 59 -6.68 7.20 10.91
C PHE A 59 -6.92 5.69 10.80
N VAL A 60 -7.82 5.30 9.91
CA VAL A 60 -8.14 3.89 9.67
C VAL A 60 -7.51 3.47 8.36
N SER A 61 -6.82 2.34 8.38
CA SER A 61 -6.19 1.75 7.20
C SER A 61 -7.01 0.56 6.72
N PHE A 62 -7.23 0.49 5.41
CA PHE A 62 -7.91 -0.61 4.74
C PHE A 62 -6.92 -1.25 3.77
N THR A 63 -6.69 -2.55 3.91
CA THR A 63 -5.77 -3.29 3.04
C THR A 63 -6.54 -4.29 2.20
N TYR A 64 -6.23 -4.34 0.91
CA TYR A 64 -6.90 -5.20 -0.06
C TYR A 64 -5.92 -6.15 -0.73
N ARG A 65 -6.46 -7.23 -1.29
CA ARG A 65 -5.67 -8.20 -2.02
C ARG A 65 -5.97 -8.13 -3.51
N SER A 66 -4.92 -8.19 -4.31
CA SER A 66 -5.02 -8.27 -5.76
C SER A 66 -3.91 -9.16 -6.29
N THR A 67 -4.10 -9.69 -7.49
CA THR A 67 -3.09 -10.49 -8.18
C THR A 67 -2.69 -9.79 -9.47
N TRP A 68 -1.39 -9.76 -9.75
CA TRP A 68 -0.87 -9.18 -10.98
C TRP A 68 0.39 -9.93 -11.41
N ASN A 69 0.47 -10.26 -12.69
CA ASN A 69 1.55 -11.09 -13.25
C ASN A 69 2.40 -10.37 -14.28
N GLY A 70 2.32 -9.06 -14.39
CA GLY A 70 3.06 -8.30 -15.38
C GLY A 70 4.51 -8.08 -15.02
N ASP A 71 5.20 -7.32 -15.87
CA ASP A 71 6.61 -6.99 -15.72
C ASP A 71 6.74 -5.64 -15.01
N LEU A 72 7.49 -5.59 -13.91
CA LEU A 72 7.70 -4.37 -13.13
C LEU A 72 8.35 -3.26 -13.95
N SER A 73 9.12 -3.59 -15.00
CA SER A 73 9.75 -2.58 -15.84
C SER A 73 8.72 -1.74 -16.63
N GLN A 74 7.49 -2.20 -16.73
CA GLN A 74 6.41 -1.50 -17.42
C GLN A 74 5.69 -0.48 -16.53
N LEU A 75 5.99 -0.45 -15.24
CA LEU A 75 5.33 0.46 -14.30
C LEU A 75 5.86 1.88 -14.44
N LYS A 76 4.97 2.84 -14.19
CA LYS A 76 5.31 4.26 -14.20
C LYS A 76 5.26 4.79 -12.79
N LEU A 77 6.42 5.02 -12.21
CA LEU A 77 6.53 5.46 -10.83
C LEU A 77 6.33 6.97 -10.71
N GLN A 78 5.72 7.38 -9.63
CA GLN A 78 5.67 8.77 -9.21
C GLN A 78 7.00 9.10 -8.55
N THR A 79 7.98 9.52 -9.35
CA THR A 79 9.39 9.59 -8.94
C THR A 79 9.68 10.52 -7.77
N GLU A 80 8.81 11.50 -7.52
CA GLU A 80 8.98 12.40 -6.38
C GLU A 80 8.68 11.73 -5.04
N GLU A 81 7.84 10.70 -5.05
CA GLU A 81 7.42 10.01 -3.83
C GLU A 81 7.91 8.57 -3.78
N ILE A 82 8.08 7.93 -4.94
CA ILE A 82 8.40 6.51 -5.04
C ILE A 82 9.79 6.35 -5.67
N ALA A 83 10.74 5.88 -4.89
CA ALA A 83 12.10 5.66 -5.36
C ALA A 83 12.23 4.36 -6.15
N GLU A 84 11.56 3.31 -5.71
CA GLU A 84 11.70 1.98 -6.29
C GLU A 84 10.48 1.11 -5.97
N VAL A 85 10.16 0.18 -6.89
CA VAL A 85 9.18 -0.87 -6.67
C VAL A 85 9.85 -2.21 -6.91
N LYS A 86 9.58 -3.17 -6.04
CA LYS A 86 10.20 -4.49 -6.10
C LYS A 86 9.24 -5.57 -5.58
N TRP A 87 9.31 -6.76 -6.19
CA TRP A 87 8.64 -7.94 -5.65
C TRP A 87 9.44 -8.53 -4.51
N PHE A 88 8.72 -8.89 -3.44
CA PHE A 88 9.31 -9.58 -2.30
C PHE A 88 8.55 -10.87 -2.04
N SER A 89 9.25 -11.91 -1.63
CA SER A 89 8.59 -13.05 -1.01
C SER A 89 8.02 -12.60 0.34
N LYS A 90 7.10 -13.37 0.91
CA LYS A 90 6.54 -13.04 2.22
C LYS A 90 7.64 -12.89 3.28
N ASP A 91 8.60 -13.83 3.30
CA ASP A 91 9.69 -13.80 4.29
C ASP A 91 10.61 -12.59 4.09
N GLU A 92 10.95 -12.27 2.85
CA GLU A 92 11.75 -11.08 2.56
C GLU A 92 11.03 -9.79 2.94
N ALA A 93 9.73 -9.73 2.68
CA ALA A 93 8.92 -8.56 3.04
C ALA A 93 8.91 -8.33 4.56
N TYR A 94 8.80 -9.39 5.35
CA TYR A 94 8.89 -9.28 6.81
C TYR A 94 10.22 -8.70 7.28
N LYS A 95 11.31 -9.00 6.58
CA LYS A 95 12.65 -8.52 6.97
C LYS A 95 12.80 -7.02 6.74
N VAL A 96 12.10 -6.46 5.76
CA VAL A 96 12.26 -5.05 5.39
C VAL A 96 11.10 -4.17 5.87
N ALA A 97 9.98 -4.75 6.28
CA ALA A 97 8.83 -3.99 6.77
C ALA A 97 9.16 -3.33 8.11
N VAL A 98 8.88 -2.04 8.22
CA VAL A 98 9.18 -1.27 9.43
C VAL A 98 7.93 -0.86 10.19
N SER A 99 6.78 -0.81 9.54
CA SER A 99 5.54 -0.42 10.19
C SER A 99 4.73 -1.64 10.62
N TYR A 100 4.13 -1.56 11.80
CA TYR A 100 3.33 -2.67 12.29
C TYR A 100 2.10 -2.96 11.41
N PHE A 101 1.56 -1.94 10.76
CA PHE A 101 0.38 -2.15 9.91
C PHE A 101 0.73 -2.87 8.59
N ASP A 102 1.93 -2.68 8.06
CA ASP A 102 2.41 -3.48 6.92
C ASP A 102 2.64 -4.93 7.36
N ILE A 103 3.21 -5.13 8.53
CA ILE A 103 3.43 -6.46 9.10
C ILE A 103 2.10 -7.19 9.30
N GLU A 104 1.09 -6.52 9.86
CA GLU A 104 -0.23 -7.11 10.04
C GLU A 104 -0.88 -7.46 8.69
N ALA A 105 -0.69 -6.63 7.68
CA ALA A 105 -1.17 -6.94 6.33
C ALA A 105 -0.49 -8.18 5.74
N LEU A 106 0.82 -8.32 5.94
CA LEU A 106 1.59 -9.47 5.46
C LEU A 106 1.11 -10.79 6.07
N LYS A 107 0.60 -10.76 7.29
CA LYS A 107 0.07 -11.95 7.95
C LYS A 107 -1.14 -12.55 7.24
N THR A 108 -1.80 -11.79 6.37
CA THR A 108 -2.97 -12.26 5.63
C THR A 108 -2.61 -13.07 4.38
N LEU A 109 -1.34 -13.10 4.00
CA LEU A 109 -0.88 -13.84 2.83
C LEU A 109 -0.69 -15.32 3.10
#